data_16243908ceccfab459c57c4aed285414
#
_entry.id   16243908ceccfab459c57c4aed285414
#
_cell.length_a   1.000
_cell.length_b   1.000
_cell.length_c   1.000
_cell.angle_alpha   90.00
_cell.angle_beta   90.00
_cell.angle_gamma   90.00
#
_symmetry.space_group_name_H-M   'P 1'
#
loop_
_entity.id
_entity.type
_entity.pdbx_description
1 polymer ?
#
loop_
_entity_poly.entity_id
_entity_poly.type
_entity_poly.pdbx_seq_one_letter_code
_entity_poly.pdbx_strand_id
1 'polypeptide(L)'
;MALIASILLADRVQTTSAARHKIDAKLYCTIHHETKNKTLRTKLKKTTKGLLITNTTASFNFSEEVAKLASRVSHAVRRDKKNVILVTSVAENEGKSTVAANLAISLAQKGGTVLLIDADMHKPSQYKLLGAEVKTELADMIRGKCGLETEYIEKYGVNAMFSSAVQNDAAELISSGAMRSM
;
A
#
# COMPACT_ATOMS: atom_id res chain seq x y z
N MET A 1 -2.71 33.69 19.66
CA MET A 1 -3.93 33.12 20.29
C MET A 1 -4.82 32.38 19.28
N ALA A 2 -5.14 32.91 18.09
CA ALA A 2 -5.99 32.24 17.10
C ALA A 2 -5.42 30.89 16.59
N LEU A 3 -4.11 30.74 16.45
CA LEU A 3 -3.46 29.53 15.96
C LEU A 3 -3.54 28.38 16.97
N ILE A 4 -3.46 28.69 18.27
CA ILE A 4 -3.60 27.69 19.36
C ILE A 4 -5.04 27.22 19.45
N ALA A 5 -6.01 28.12 19.30
CA ALA A 5 -7.43 27.79 19.30
C ALA A 5 -7.81 26.93 18.08
N SER A 6 -7.24 27.20 16.89
CA SER A 6 -7.43 26.38 15.69
C SER A 6 -6.90 24.95 15.86
N ILE A 7 -5.77 24.77 16.54
CA ILE A 7 -5.19 23.45 16.82
C ILE A 7 -6.04 22.68 17.83
N LEU A 8 -6.56 23.35 18.84
CA LEU A 8 -7.40 22.74 19.89
C LEU A 8 -8.80 22.38 19.40
N LEU A 9 -9.35 23.15 18.43
CA LEU A 9 -10.68 22.93 17.85
C LEU A 9 -10.68 22.02 16.62
N ALA A 10 -9.48 21.69 16.08
CA ALA A 10 -9.39 20.81 14.95
C ALA A 10 -9.76 19.37 15.37
N ASP A 11 -10.83 18.85 14.77
CA ASP A 11 -11.28 17.45 14.99
C ASP A 11 -10.35 16.45 14.29
N ARG A 12 -9.10 16.41 14.73
CA ARG A 12 -8.04 15.55 14.19
C ARG A 12 -7.78 14.38 15.09
N VAL A 13 -7.56 13.22 14.49
CA VAL A 13 -7.09 12.04 15.22
C VAL A 13 -5.59 12.19 15.44
N GLN A 14 -5.19 12.61 16.64
CA GLN A 14 -3.78 12.84 16.98
C GLN A 14 -3.16 11.71 17.82
N THR A 15 -3.98 10.88 18.44
CA THR A 15 -3.53 9.80 19.32
C THR A 15 -4.21 8.47 18.98
N THR A 16 -3.56 7.37 19.37
CA THR A 16 -4.13 6.03 19.19
C THR A 16 -5.41 5.82 20.00
N SER A 17 -5.55 6.48 21.15
CA SER A 17 -6.78 6.43 21.93
C SER A 17 -7.91 7.18 21.23
N ALA A 18 -7.64 8.38 20.67
CA ALA A 18 -8.61 9.13 19.89
C ALA A 18 -9.06 8.35 18.64
N ALA A 19 -8.15 7.65 17.96
CA ALA A 19 -8.49 6.77 16.85
C ALA A 19 -9.48 5.69 17.27
N ARG A 20 -9.23 5.01 18.40
CA ARG A 20 -10.11 3.94 18.90
C ARG A 20 -11.50 4.43 19.28
N HIS A 21 -11.63 5.66 19.77
CA HIS A 21 -12.91 6.23 20.17
C HIS A 21 -13.71 6.82 19.01
N LYS A 22 -13.02 7.37 18.00
CA LYS A 22 -13.68 8.06 16.88
C LYS A 22 -13.97 7.17 15.68
N ILE A 23 -13.21 6.09 15.51
CA ILE A 23 -13.35 5.20 14.36
C ILE A 23 -13.95 3.89 14.86
N ASP A 24 -15.13 3.53 14.33
CA ASP A 24 -15.74 2.22 14.57
C ASP A 24 -15.03 1.13 13.76
N ALA A 25 -13.75 0.97 14.03
CA ALA A 25 -12.91 -0.02 13.37
C ALA A 25 -11.78 -0.49 14.30
N LYS A 26 -11.35 -1.72 14.08
CA LYS A 26 -10.24 -2.29 14.84
C LYS A 26 -8.92 -1.64 14.44
N LEU A 27 -8.21 -1.07 15.40
CA LEU A 27 -6.86 -0.57 15.20
C LEU A 27 -5.85 -1.73 15.16
N TYR A 28 -5.33 -2.03 13.97
CA TYR A 28 -4.35 -3.10 13.78
C TYR A 28 -2.94 -2.68 14.18
N CYS A 29 -2.49 -1.51 13.75
CA CYS A 29 -1.13 -1.03 14.00
C CYS A 29 -1.06 0.49 13.89
N THR A 30 -0.04 1.07 14.48
CA THR A 30 0.41 2.43 14.22
C THR A 30 1.76 2.33 13.53
N ILE A 31 1.91 2.98 12.38
CA ILE A 31 3.17 3.07 11.65
C ILE A 31 3.63 4.52 11.72
N HIS A 32 4.79 4.75 12.32
CA HIS A 32 5.34 6.09 12.45
C HIS A 32 5.80 6.62 11.09
N HIS A 33 5.68 7.93 10.91
CA HIS A 33 6.13 8.57 9.71
C HIS A 33 7.65 8.41 9.53
N GLU A 34 8.05 7.77 8.45
CA GLU A 34 9.44 7.53 8.11
C GLU A 34 9.87 8.49 6.97
N THR A 35 10.94 9.24 7.20
CA THR A 35 11.45 10.17 6.17
C THR A 35 12.32 9.41 5.16
N LYS A 36 12.00 9.54 3.88
CA LYS A 36 12.74 8.89 2.77
C LYS A 36 14.20 9.34 2.67
N ASN A 37 14.48 10.55 3.08
CA ASN A 37 15.79 11.20 2.91
C ASN A 37 16.34 11.66 4.25
N LYS A 38 17.13 10.80 4.92
CA LYS A 38 17.70 11.08 6.26
C LYS A 38 18.99 11.92 6.21
N THR A 39 19.71 11.97 5.08
CA THR A 39 20.98 12.69 4.94
C THR A 39 20.88 13.80 3.91
N LEU A 40 21.69 14.89 4.11
CA LEU A 40 21.79 15.99 3.15
C LEU A 40 22.15 15.51 1.71
N ARG A 41 22.98 14.48 1.62
CA ARG A 41 23.37 13.86 0.34
C ARG A 41 22.19 13.18 -0.37
N THR A 42 21.28 12.53 0.38
CA THR A 42 20.08 11.89 -0.19
C THR A 42 18.99 12.92 -0.53
N LYS A 43 18.94 14.06 0.19
CA LYS A 43 18.06 15.19 -0.14
C LYS A 43 18.47 15.86 -1.47
N LEU A 44 19.78 16.03 -1.70
CA LEU A 44 20.31 16.61 -2.93
C LEU A 44 20.17 15.69 -4.15
N LYS A 45 20.27 14.37 -3.97
CA LYS A 45 20.15 13.39 -5.06
C LYS A 45 18.71 13.00 -5.41
N LYS A 46 17.67 13.58 -4.76
CA LYS A 46 16.24 13.22 -4.98
C LYS A 46 16.06 11.73 -5.34
N THR A 47 16.51 10.85 -4.44
CA THR A 47 16.39 9.41 -4.72
C THR A 47 14.89 9.06 -4.76
N THR A 48 14.42 8.68 -5.94
CA THR A 48 13.04 8.26 -6.22
C THR A 48 12.67 6.90 -5.62
N LYS A 49 13.63 6.27 -4.90
CA LYS A 49 13.39 4.95 -4.29
C LYS A 49 12.27 5.02 -3.26
N GLY A 50 11.26 4.19 -3.45
CA GLY A 50 10.17 4.04 -2.50
C GLY A 50 10.66 3.59 -1.12
N LEU A 51 9.90 3.88 -0.08
CA LEU A 51 10.17 3.41 1.27
C LEU A 51 9.73 1.95 1.40
N LEU A 52 10.68 1.03 1.30
CA LEU A 52 10.44 -0.41 1.46
C LEU A 52 11.26 -0.95 2.64
N ILE A 53 10.70 -1.91 3.37
CA ILE A 53 11.36 -2.59 4.50
C ILE A 53 12.67 -3.30 4.09
N THR A 54 12.84 -3.61 2.81
CA THR A 54 14.05 -4.20 2.26
C THR A 54 15.14 -3.18 1.93
N ASN A 55 14.83 -1.88 2.03
CA ASN A 55 15.81 -0.85 1.77
C ASN A 55 16.68 -0.60 3.01
N THR A 56 17.98 -0.42 2.81
CA THR A 56 18.93 -0.09 3.88
C THR A 56 18.63 1.24 4.60
N THR A 57 17.79 2.09 4.00
CA THR A 57 17.38 3.38 4.57
C THR A 57 16.16 3.27 5.49
N ALA A 58 15.43 2.15 5.43
CA ALA A 58 14.32 1.91 6.36
C ALA A 58 14.85 1.74 7.79
N SER A 59 14.17 2.36 8.76
CA SER A 59 14.54 2.18 10.15
C SER A 59 14.12 0.80 10.66
N PHE A 60 14.80 0.32 11.68
CA PHE A 60 14.41 -0.90 12.37
C PHE A 60 12.97 -0.82 12.89
N ASN A 61 12.60 0.33 13.50
CA ASN A 61 11.25 0.54 14.03
C ASN A 61 10.18 0.43 12.93
N PHE A 62 10.39 1.06 11.78
CA PHE A 62 9.47 0.96 10.64
C PHE A 62 9.29 -0.50 10.19
N SER A 63 10.38 -1.23 10.05
CA SER A 63 10.36 -2.65 9.65
C SER A 63 9.61 -3.52 10.67
N GLU A 64 9.82 -3.27 11.98
CA GLU A 64 9.11 -3.97 13.05
C GLU A 64 7.60 -3.67 13.06
N GLU A 65 7.21 -2.41 12.86
CA GLU A 65 5.81 -2.01 12.79
C GLU A 65 5.08 -2.66 11.62
N VAL A 66 5.73 -2.71 10.45
CA VAL A 66 5.22 -3.45 9.28
C VAL A 66 5.12 -4.95 9.57
N ALA A 67 6.12 -5.54 10.21
CA ALA A 67 6.10 -6.97 10.58
C ALA A 67 4.98 -7.30 11.58
N LYS A 68 4.71 -6.39 12.54
CA LYS A 68 3.57 -6.48 13.47
C LYS A 68 2.23 -6.38 12.74
N LEU A 69 2.11 -5.43 11.78
CA LEU A 69 0.93 -5.31 10.93
C LEU A 69 0.69 -6.62 10.16
N ALA A 70 1.72 -7.12 9.46
CA ALA A 70 1.62 -8.34 8.67
C ALA A 70 1.20 -9.55 9.52
N SER A 71 1.73 -9.69 10.74
CA SER A 71 1.33 -10.76 11.66
C SER A 71 -0.15 -10.67 12.05
N ARG A 72 -0.62 -9.47 12.38
CA ARG A 72 -2.02 -9.26 12.79
C ARG A 72 -2.98 -9.47 11.62
N VAL A 73 -2.61 -9.02 10.43
CA VAL A 73 -3.37 -9.22 9.20
C VAL A 73 -3.42 -10.71 8.85
N SER A 74 -2.28 -11.40 8.85
CA SER A 74 -2.23 -12.84 8.60
C SER A 74 -3.11 -13.64 9.56
N HIS A 75 -3.10 -13.28 10.86
CA HIS A 75 -3.95 -13.90 11.84
C HIS A 75 -5.45 -13.63 11.56
N ALA A 76 -5.82 -12.40 11.21
CA ALA A 76 -7.19 -12.04 10.88
C ALA A 76 -7.68 -12.76 9.62
N VAL A 77 -6.88 -12.80 8.56
CA VAL A 77 -7.15 -13.51 7.30
C VAL A 77 -7.44 -15.00 7.57
N ARG A 78 -6.60 -15.67 8.38
CA ARG A 78 -6.79 -17.09 8.73
C ARG A 78 -8.05 -17.31 9.56
N ARG A 79 -8.27 -16.46 10.58
CA ARG A 79 -9.43 -16.55 11.47
C ARG A 79 -10.74 -16.38 10.71
N ASP A 80 -10.80 -15.37 9.84
CA ASP A 80 -12.01 -14.97 9.14
C ASP A 80 -12.18 -15.72 7.80
N LYS A 81 -11.22 -16.57 7.43
CA LYS A 81 -11.16 -17.33 6.16
C LYS A 81 -11.34 -16.42 4.94
N LYS A 82 -10.70 -15.24 4.96
CA LYS A 82 -10.71 -14.23 3.89
C LYS A 82 -9.35 -14.14 3.24
N ASN A 83 -9.30 -14.14 1.93
CA ASN A 83 -8.04 -14.13 1.17
C ASN A 83 -7.76 -12.77 0.51
N VAL A 84 -8.70 -11.83 0.55
CA VAL A 84 -8.58 -10.52 -0.07
C VAL A 84 -8.47 -9.44 1.00
N ILE A 85 -7.48 -8.56 0.84
CA ILE A 85 -7.22 -7.42 1.70
C ILE A 85 -7.28 -6.16 0.85
N LEU A 86 -8.21 -5.26 1.15
CA LEU A 86 -8.26 -3.94 0.53
C LEU A 86 -7.48 -2.94 1.38
N VAL A 87 -6.52 -2.26 0.75
CA VAL A 87 -5.78 -1.14 1.36
C VAL A 87 -6.23 0.17 0.72
N THR A 88 -6.82 1.03 1.51
CA THR A 88 -7.31 2.34 1.07
C THR A 88 -6.92 3.45 2.05
N SER A 89 -7.17 4.70 1.67
CA SER A 89 -6.95 5.88 2.52
C SER A 89 -8.04 6.92 2.24
N VAL A 90 -8.22 7.86 3.17
CA VAL A 90 -9.21 8.94 3.05
C VAL A 90 -8.74 10.01 2.07
N ALA A 91 -7.43 10.32 2.10
CA ALA A 91 -6.84 11.34 1.24
C ALA A 91 -5.65 10.79 0.45
N GLU A 92 -5.21 11.58 -0.51
CA GLU A 92 -3.99 11.29 -1.27
C GLU A 92 -2.74 11.44 -0.39
N ASN A 93 -1.69 10.70 -0.76
CA ASN A 93 -0.36 10.77 -0.11
C ASN A 93 -0.33 10.36 1.37
N GLU A 94 -1.35 9.66 1.87
CA GLU A 94 -1.37 9.10 3.24
C GLU A 94 -0.56 7.81 3.38
N GLY A 95 0.08 7.34 2.31
CA GLY A 95 0.97 6.18 2.35
C GLY A 95 0.32 4.85 2.02
N LYS A 96 -0.93 4.80 1.50
CA LYS A 96 -1.63 3.56 1.14
C LYS A 96 -0.76 2.61 0.31
N SER A 97 -0.14 3.12 -0.76
CA SER A 97 0.71 2.33 -1.65
C SER A 97 1.96 1.80 -0.95
N THR A 98 2.58 2.63 -0.09
CA THR A 98 3.74 2.22 0.71
C THR A 98 3.36 1.12 1.71
N VAL A 99 2.22 1.26 2.38
CA VAL A 99 1.73 0.24 3.32
C VAL A 99 1.39 -1.05 2.59
N ALA A 100 0.67 -0.98 1.45
CA ALA A 100 0.30 -2.15 0.67
C ALA A 100 1.53 -2.94 0.18
N ALA A 101 2.53 -2.26 -0.43
CA ALA A 101 3.75 -2.90 -0.88
C ALA A 101 4.52 -3.57 0.27
N ASN A 102 4.72 -2.85 1.37
CA ASN A 102 5.46 -3.38 2.52
C ASN A 102 4.73 -4.52 3.22
N LEU A 103 3.40 -4.46 3.29
CA LEU A 103 2.56 -5.56 3.79
C LEU A 103 2.71 -6.80 2.90
N ALA A 104 2.63 -6.64 1.58
CA ALA A 104 2.79 -7.72 0.62
C ALA A 104 4.18 -8.39 0.76
N ILE A 105 5.25 -7.60 0.80
CA ILE A 105 6.62 -8.08 1.00
C ILE A 105 6.75 -8.82 2.34
N SER A 106 6.24 -8.25 3.42
CA SER A 106 6.34 -8.87 4.75
C SER A 106 5.54 -10.18 4.86
N LEU A 107 4.40 -10.28 4.17
CA LEU A 107 3.61 -11.52 4.10
C LEU A 107 4.32 -12.59 3.27
N ALA A 108 4.94 -12.22 2.14
CA ALA A 108 5.73 -13.12 1.30
C ALA A 108 6.96 -13.65 2.06
N GLN A 109 7.69 -12.79 2.77
CA GLN A 109 8.82 -13.19 3.62
C GLN A 109 8.44 -14.19 4.72
N LYS A 110 7.18 -14.23 5.12
CA LYS A 110 6.64 -15.21 6.08
C LYS A 110 6.15 -16.51 5.41
N GLY A 111 6.45 -16.72 4.14
CA GLY A 111 6.08 -17.90 3.37
C GLY A 111 4.65 -17.86 2.81
N GLY A 112 4.00 -16.71 2.80
CA GLY A 112 2.69 -16.53 2.16
C GLY A 112 2.82 -16.39 0.64
N THR A 113 1.90 -17.01 -0.12
CA THR A 113 1.72 -16.67 -1.54
C THR A 113 0.92 -15.38 -1.63
N VAL A 114 1.51 -14.35 -2.20
CA VAL A 114 0.92 -13.00 -2.23
C VAL A 114 0.78 -12.51 -3.66
N LEU A 115 -0.40 -11.99 -3.98
CA LEU A 115 -0.67 -11.21 -5.19
C LEU A 115 -0.97 -9.77 -4.78
N LEU A 116 -0.16 -8.83 -5.25
CA LEU A 116 -0.38 -7.39 -5.09
C LEU A 116 -1.01 -6.83 -6.36
N ILE A 117 -2.20 -6.25 -6.23
CA ILE A 117 -2.90 -5.63 -7.35
C ILE A 117 -2.91 -4.11 -7.16
N ASP A 118 -2.35 -3.36 -8.12
CA ASP A 118 -2.45 -1.90 -8.14
C ASP A 118 -3.73 -1.48 -8.84
N ALA A 119 -4.80 -1.36 -8.07
CA ALA A 119 -6.10 -0.90 -8.56
C ALA A 119 -6.26 0.63 -8.53
N ASP A 120 -5.22 1.40 -8.16
CA ASP A 120 -5.22 2.86 -8.25
C ASP A 120 -4.93 3.32 -9.68
N MET A 121 -5.94 3.21 -10.54
CA MET A 121 -5.83 3.59 -11.95
C MET A 121 -5.81 5.10 -12.18
N HIS A 122 -6.00 5.92 -11.15
CA HIS A 122 -5.87 7.38 -11.23
C HIS A 122 -4.45 7.85 -10.97
N LYS A 123 -3.76 7.23 -9.99
CA LYS A 123 -2.37 7.57 -9.63
C LYS A 123 -1.56 6.30 -9.36
N PRO A 124 -1.38 5.46 -10.39
CA PRO A 124 -0.68 4.18 -10.22
C PRO A 124 0.76 4.40 -9.76
N SER A 125 1.19 3.61 -8.80
CA SER A 125 2.47 3.84 -8.13
C SER A 125 3.22 2.58 -7.71
N GLN A 126 2.56 1.43 -7.65
CA GLN A 126 3.18 0.19 -7.16
C GLN A 126 4.37 -0.25 -8.01
N TYR A 127 4.26 -0.16 -9.34
CA TYR A 127 5.36 -0.51 -10.24
C TYR A 127 6.62 0.33 -9.99
N LYS A 128 6.45 1.65 -9.76
CA LYS A 128 7.57 2.54 -9.43
C LYS A 128 8.17 2.19 -8.06
N LEU A 129 7.31 1.87 -7.10
CA LEU A 129 7.70 1.56 -5.74
C LEU A 129 8.52 0.27 -5.68
N LEU A 130 8.11 -0.76 -6.43
CA LEU A 130 8.77 -2.05 -6.50
C LEU A 130 9.91 -2.08 -7.54
N GLY A 131 10.02 -1.06 -8.39
CA GLY A 131 11.03 -1.00 -9.45
C GLY A 131 10.76 -2.02 -10.56
N ALA A 132 9.50 -2.30 -10.85
CA ALA A 132 9.07 -3.22 -11.89
C ALA A 132 8.80 -2.49 -13.21
N GLU A 133 8.97 -3.20 -14.32
CA GLU A 133 8.50 -2.80 -15.64
C GLU A 133 7.12 -3.41 -15.86
N VAL A 134 6.14 -2.60 -16.27
CA VAL A 134 4.79 -3.09 -16.51
C VAL A 134 4.72 -3.68 -17.91
N LYS A 135 4.55 -5.00 -18.00
CA LYS A 135 4.40 -5.71 -19.28
C LYS A 135 2.96 -5.72 -19.75
N THR A 136 2.04 -5.88 -18.82
CA THR A 136 0.61 -5.97 -19.09
C THR A 136 -0.15 -5.09 -18.12
N GLU A 137 -1.01 -4.22 -18.65
CA GLU A 137 -1.83 -3.30 -17.84
C GLU A 137 -3.02 -4.03 -17.22
N LEU A 138 -3.29 -3.79 -15.94
CA LEU A 138 -4.47 -4.32 -15.26
C LEU A 138 -5.77 -3.93 -16.01
N ALA A 139 -5.85 -2.72 -16.53
CA ALA A 139 -7.00 -2.26 -17.31
C ALA A 139 -7.24 -3.10 -18.58
N ASP A 140 -6.17 -3.56 -19.26
CA ASP A 140 -6.29 -4.37 -20.46
C ASP A 140 -6.69 -5.81 -20.14
N MET A 141 -6.24 -6.34 -19.01
CA MET A 141 -6.72 -7.62 -18.48
C MET A 141 -8.22 -7.57 -18.17
N ILE A 142 -8.70 -6.52 -17.49
CA ILE A 142 -10.13 -6.35 -17.16
C ILE A 142 -10.97 -6.20 -18.43
N ARG A 143 -10.45 -5.51 -19.45
CA ARG A 143 -11.13 -5.35 -20.75
C ARG A 143 -11.11 -6.63 -21.61
N GLY A 144 -10.42 -7.67 -21.17
CA GLY A 144 -10.27 -8.92 -21.92
C GLY A 144 -9.40 -8.82 -23.19
N LYS A 145 -8.54 -7.80 -23.27
CA LYS A 145 -7.60 -7.64 -24.39
C LYS A 145 -6.43 -8.61 -24.31
N CYS A 146 -6.14 -9.11 -23.15
CA CYS A 146 -5.11 -10.11 -22.86
C CYS A 146 -5.60 -11.04 -21.75
N GLY A 147 -4.88 -12.15 -21.54
CA GLY A 147 -5.13 -13.07 -20.43
C GLY A 147 -4.75 -12.46 -19.07
N LEU A 148 -5.15 -13.14 -18.00
CA LEU A 148 -4.70 -12.79 -16.65
C LEU A 148 -3.22 -13.15 -16.51
N GLU A 149 -2.38 -12.16 -16.39
CA GLU A 149 -0.95 -12.30 -16.25
C GLU A 149 -0.48 -11.64 -14.96
N THR A 150 0.39 -12.32 -14.24
CA THR A 150 1.03 -11.76 -13.05
C THR A 150 2.53 -11.62 -13.29
N GLU A 151 3.11 -10.55 -12.81
CA GLU A 151 4.55 -10.36 -12.80
C GLU A 151 5.13 -10.82 -11.46
N TYR A 152 6.04 -11.79 -11.50
CA TYR A 152 6.73 -12.23 -10.29
C TYR A 152 7.94 -11.34 -10.02
N ILE A 153 7.92 -10.66 -8.89
CA ILE A 153 9.01 -9.79 -8.46
C ILE A 153 9.95 -10.60 -7.56
N GLU A 154 10.91 -11.27 -8.19
CA GLU A 154 11.83 -12.20 -7.53
C GLU A 154 12.48 -11.62 -6.28
N LYS A 155 12.94 -10.38 -6.34
CA LYS A 155 13.57 -9.67 -5.23
C LYS A 155 12.73 -9.64 -3.96
N TYR A 156 11.41 -9.69 -4.08
CA TYR A 156 10.47 -9.56 -2.96
C TYR A 156 9.63 -10.83 -2.73
N GLY A 157 9.65 -11.76 -3.66
CA GLY A 157 8.82 -12.97 -3.60
C GLY A 157 7.32 -12.69 -3.76
N VAL A 158 6.95 -11.62 -4.48
CA VAL A 158 5.57 -11.14 -4.62
C VAL A 158 5.16 -11.24 -6.07
N ASN A 159 3.97 -11.81 -6.34
CA ASN A 159 3.32 -11.66 -7.62
C ASN A 159 2.57 -10.32 -7.66
N ALA A 160 2.55 -9.65 -8.78
CA ALA A 160 1.90 -8.37 -8.92
C ALA A 160 1.14 -8.24 -10.26
N MET A 161 0.06 -7.45 -10.21
CA MET A 161 -0.63 -6.90 -11.39
C MET A 161 -0.59 -5.39 -11.26
N PHE A 162 -0.14 -4.71 -12.30
CA PHE A 162 0.12 -3.28 -12.24
C PHE A 162 -0.83 -2.47 -13.11
N SER A 163 -1.09 -1.26 -12.66
CA SER A 163 -1.48 -0.14 -13.50
C SER A 163 -0.29 0.79 -13.65
N SER A 164 -0.02 1.30 -14.85
CA SER A 164 0.99 2.33 -15.11
C SER A 164 0.42 3.55 -15.80
N ALA A 165 -0.63 3.36 -16.60
CA ALA A 165 -1.34 4.42 -17.29
C ALA A 165 -2.59 4.86 -16.52
N VAL A 166 -2.87 6.16 -16.55
CA VAL A 166 -4.09 6.74 -15.98
C VAL A 166 -5.29 6.32 -16.83
N GLN A 167 -6.34 5.82 -16.18
CA GLN A 167 -7.58 5.41 -16.83
C GLN A 167 -8.70 6.38 -16.45
N ASN A 168 -9.34 6.98 -17.45
CA ASN A 168 -10.48 7.89 -17.22
C ASN A 168 -11.76 7.13 -16.83
N ASP A 169 -11.87 5.86 -17.25
CA ASP A 169 -12.99 4.96 -16.99
C ASP A 169 -12.72 3.98 -15.82
N ALA A 170 -11.79 4.34 -14.92
CA ALA A 170 -11.35 3.48 -13.81
C ALA A 170 -12.51 2.95 -12.94
N ALA A 171 -13.49 3.80 -12.62
CA ALA A 171 -14.64 3.41 -11.80
C ALA A 171 -15.54 2.38 -12.52
N GLU A 172 -15.74 2.55 -13.82
CA GLU A 172 -16.50 1.61 -14.64
C GLU A 172 -15.80 0.27 -14.74
N LEU A 173 -14.48 0.29 -14.99
CA LEU A 173 -13.66 -0.92 -15.05
C LEU A 173 -13.73 -1.73 -13.76
N ILE A 174 -13.52 -1.07 -12.61
CA ILE A 174 -13.52 -1.75 -11.30
C ILE A 174 -14.91 -2.28 -10.94
N SER A 175 -15.97 -1.57 -11.31
CA SER A 175 -17.35 -2.01 -11.07
C SER A 175 -17.87 -3.04 -12.06
N SER A 176 -17.14 -3.32 -13.12
CA SER A 176 -17.54 -4.21 -14.20
C SER A 176 -17.71 -5.67 -13.76
N GLY A 177 -18.54 -6.43 -14.51
CA GLY A 177 -18.66 -7.88 -14.34
C GLY A 177 -17.33 -8.60 -14.60
N ALA A 178 -16.49 -8.05 -15.49
CA ALA A 178 -15.19 -8.61 -15.81
C ALA A 178 -14.26 -8.62 -14.58
N MET A 179 -14.21 -7.53 -13.82
CA MET A 179 -13.42 -7.48 -12.56
C MET A 179 -13.90 -8.49 -11.52
N ARG A 180 -15.19 -8.82 -11.50
CA ARG A 180 -15.73 -9.85 -10.58
C ARG A 180 -15.37 -11.27 -10.98
N SER A 181 -15.12 -11.50 -12.27
CA SER A 181 -14.78 -12.82 -12.82
C SER A 181 -13.28 -13.11 -12.81
N MET A 182 -12.46 -12.10 -12.54
CA MET A 182 -11.01 -12.23 -12.31
C MET A 182 -10.74 -12.87 -10.93
#